data_34a83aa7e969a405b60bec994d6f9709
#
_entry.id   34a83aa7e969a405b60bec994d6f9709
#
_cell.length_a   1.000
_cell.length_b   1.000
_cell.length_c   1.000
_cell.angle_alpha   90.00
_cell.angle_beta   90.00
_cell.angle_gamma   90.00
#
_symmetry.space_group_name_H-M   'P 1'
#
loop_
_entity.id
_entity.type
_entity.pdbx_description
1 polymer ?
#
loop_
_entity_poly.entity_id
_entity_poly.type
_entity_poly.pdbx_seq_one_letter_code
_entity_poly.pdbx_strand_id
1 'polypeptide(L)'
;MSKKLFFIALGVLSLLSCLAFKAHSHDACEKESSMNGIDDLVIVVDPKPTQRAFNFARMRAESLNGGIGKYQAQSCMYSHQSSKACLANEENGFTYRFFGGAPGWEVLKQPPTLETEIRVYSEGKTQAELIYNGFPR
;
A
#
# COMPACT_ATOMS: atom_id res chain seq x y z
N MET A 1 -28.42 52.59 -44.20
CA MET A 1 -29.79 52.76 -43.70
C MET A 1 -29.85 51.99 -42.40
N SER A 2 -29.61 52.68 -41.23
CA SER A 2 -30.64 53.27 -40.38
C SER A 2 -31.52 52.13 -39.80
N LYS A 3 -31.62 51.87 -38.55
CA LYS A 3 -32.04 52.66 -37.36
C LYS A 3 -31.73 51.77 -36.13
N LYS A 4 -31.06 52.25 -35.12
CA LYS A 4 -31.59 52.99 -33.93
C LYS A 4 -32.64 52.15 -33.19
N LEU A 5 -32.41 51.96 -32.00
CA LEU A 5 -32.48 52.64 -30.71
C LEU A 5 -33.35 51.85 -29.75
N PHE A 6 -33.02 51.75 -28.57
CA PHE A 6 -33.40 52.44 -27.32
C PHE A 6 -33.86 51.49 -26.21
N PHE A 7 -33.21 51.65 -25.13
CA PHE A 7 -33.68 51.85 -23.73
C PHE A 7 -34.31 50.61 -23.07
N ILE A 8 -34.16 50.34 -21.87
CA ILE A 8 -34.02 51.18 -20.63
C ILE A 8 -33.47 50.27 -19.54
N ALA A 9 -32.63 50.86 -18.71
CA ALA A 9 -32.24 50.41 -17.39
C ALA A 9 -33.45 50.25 -16.47
N LEU A 10 -33.48 49.23 -15.67
CA LEU A 10 -33.96 49.32 -14.29
C LEU A 10 -33.28 48.23 -13.50
N GLY A 11 -32.54 48.73 -12.54
CA GLY A 11 -31.90 47.95 -11.52
C GLY A 11 -32.93 47.34 -10.59
N VAL A 12 -32.66 46.15 -10.23
CA VAL A 12 -33.10 45.60 -8.96
C VAL A 12 -31.90 45.00 -8.27
N LEU A 13 -31.54 45.71 -7.25
CA LEU A 13 -30.70 45.33 -6.16
C LEU A 13 -31.24 44.03 -5.57
N SER A 14 -30.60 42.92 -5.75
CA SER A 14 -30.89 41.69 -5.05
C SER A 14 -29.62 41.20 -4.40
N LEU A 15 -29.55 41.63 -3.17
CA LEU A 15 -28.97 41.00 -1.98
C LEU A 15 -28.10 39.78 -2.22
N LEU A 16 -26.85 39.99 -1.86
CA LEU A 16 -25.90 38.99 -1.41
C LEU A 16 -26.57 37.85 -0.69
N SER A 17 -26.48 36.67 -1.27
CA SER A 17 -26.37 35.45 -0.50
C SER A 17 -25.01 34.85 -0.83
N CYS A 18 -24.02 35.32 -0.13
CA CYS A 18 -22.78 34.57 0.06
C CYS A 18 -23.13 33.30 0.81
N LEU A 19 -23.53 32.28 0.06
CA LEU A 19 -23.37 30.91 0.51
C LEU A 19 -21.87 30.60 0.39
N ALA A 20 -21.17 30.91 1.48
CA ALA A 20 -19.85 30.37 1.73
C ALA A 20 -19.98 28.85 1.71
N PHE A 21 -19.67 28.24 0.59
CA PHE A 21 -19.32 26.84 0.52
C PHE A 21 -18.01 26.70 1.28
N LYS A 22 -18.15 26.47 2.58
CA LYS A 22 -17.06 26.10 3.46
C LYS A 22 -16.53 24.78 2.93
N ALA A 23 -15.42 24.85 2.20
CA ALA A 23 -14.62 23.69 1.88
C ALA A 23 -14.30 23.02 3.21
N HIS A 24 -14.93 21.89 3.46
CA HIS A 24 -14.56 20.99 4.52
C HIS A 24 -13.24 20.36 4.08
N SER A 25 -12.16 20.99 4.49
CA SER A 25 -10.88 20.32 4.50
C SER A 25 -11.03 19.13 5.44
N HIS A 26 -10.66 17.97 4.96
CA HIS A 26 -10.53 16.74 5.72
C HIS A 26 -9.34 16.82 6.69
N ASP A 27 -9.45 17.72 7.65
CA ASP A 27 -8.65 17.73 8.86
C ASP A 27 -9.48 17.10 9.97
N ALA A 28 -9.74 15.82 9.84
CA ALA A 28 -10.45 15.06 10.85
C ALA A 28 -9.68 13.77 11.18
N CYS A 29 -8.43 13.93 11.58
CA CYS A 29 -7.72 12.87 12.27
C CYS A 29 -6.87 13.41 13.43
N GLU A 30 -7.32 14.52 14.01
CA GLU A 30 -6.76 15.01 15.26
C GLU A 30 -7.90 15.24 16.23
N LYS A 31 -8.43 14.13 16.73
CA LYS A 31 -9.29 14.16 17.89
C LYS A 31 -8.40 13.89 19.09
N GLU A 32 -7.89 14.97 19.64
CA GLU A 32 -7.44 14.96 21.02
C GLU A 32 -8.62 14.49 21.88
N SER A 33 -8.58 13.24 22.24
CA SER A 33 -9.45 12.68 23.26
C SER A 33 -8.83 13.04 24.59
N SER A 34 -9.36 14.07 25.21
CA SER A 34 -9.15 14.36 26.63
C SER A 34 -9.46 13.09 27.43
N MET A 35 -8.43 12.52 27.97
CA MET A 35 -8.48 11.29 28.75
C MET A 35 -8.71 11.60 30.20
N ASN A 36 -9.89 11.28 30.67
CA ASN A 36 -10.08 10.92 32.08
C ASN A 36 -9.88 9.42 32.21
N GLY A 37 -8.73 9.05 32.73
CA GLY A 37 -8.37 7.89 33.51
C GLY A 37 -9.07 6.57 33.20
N ILE A 38 -8.45 5.77 32.37
CA ILE A 38 -8.19 4.33 32.58
C ILE A 38 -7.08 4.03 31.57
N ASP A 39 -5.97 3.50 32.08
CA ASP A 39 -4.86 2.98 31.28
C ASP A 39 -5.34 1.85 30.38
N ASP A 40 -6.00 2.16 29.28
CA ASP A 40 -6.05 1.29 28.14
C ASP A 40 -4.79 1.59 27.31
N LEU A 41 -3.72 0.95 27.75
CA LEU A 41 -2.46 0.94 27.03
C LEU A 41 -2.75 0.27 25.69
N VAL A 42 -3.21 1.06 24.71
CA VAL A 42 -3.22 0.61 23.33
C VAL A 42 -1.76 0.41 22.95
N ILE A 43 -1.28 -0.80 23.19
CA ILE A 43 0.00 -1.26 22.67
C ILE A 43 -0.19 -1.24 21.15
N VAL A 44 0.21 -0.13 20.51
CA VAL A 44 0.48 -0.12 19.09
C VAL A 44 1.64 -1.08 18.89
N VAL A 45 1.30 -2.35 18.68
CA VAL A 45 2.29 -3.37 18.35
C VAL A 45 2.83 -3.00 16.99
N ASP A 46 3.94 -2.28 16.99
CA ASP A 46 4.70 -2.05 15.76
C ASP A 46 4.97 -3.43 15.14
N PRO A 47 4.50 -3.68 13.91
CA PRO A 47 4.69 -4.98 13.29
C PRO A 47 6.18 -5.29 13.28
N LYS A 48 6.53 -6.46 13.79
CA LYS A 48 7.93 -6.89 13.91
C LYS A 48 8.67 -6.61 12.60
N PRO A 49 9.93 -6.20 12.65
CA PRO A 49 10.72 -5.91 11.44
C PRO A 49 10.64 -7.02 10.39
N THR A 50 10.63 -8.27 10.82
CA THR A 50 10.44 -9.46 9.99
C THR A 50 9.11 -9.45 9.23
N GLN A 51 8.00 -9.02 9.89
CA GLN A 51 6.69 -8.96 9.25
C GLN A 51 6.63 -7.91 8.14
N ARG A 52 7.23 -6.75 8.38
CA ARG A 52 7.35 -5.71 7.35
C ARG A 52 8.21 -6.21 6.19
N ALA A 53 9.31 -6.89 6.49
CA ALA A 53 10.25 -7.36 5.50
C ALA A 53 9.63 -8.39 4.54
N PHE A 54 8.95 -9.44 5.04
CA PHE A 54 8.36 -10.43 4.14
C PHE A 54 7.19 -9.86 3.33
N ASN A 55 6.37 -9.01 3.92
CA ASN A 55 5.31 -8.32 3.18
C ASN A 55 5.89 -7.47 2.05
N PHE A 56 6.95 -6.74 2.33
CA PHE A 56 7.61 -5.91 1.34
C PHE A 56 8.25 -6.72 0.22
N ALA A 57 8.95 -7.82 0.56
CA ALA A 57 9.52 -8.74 -0.42
C ALA A 57 8.44 -9.33 -1.33
N ARG A 58 7.32 -9.79 -0.75
CA ARG A 58 6.17 -10.30 -1.52
C ARG A 58 5.59 -9.25 -2.45
N MET A 59 5.25 -8.07 -1.94
CA MET A 59 4.67 -6.99 -2.74
C MET A 59 5.61 -6.58 -3.89
N ARG A 60 6.91 -6.57 -3.64
CA ARG A 60 7.90 -6.26 -4.66
C ARG A 60 7.91 -7.33 -5.76
N ALA A 61 7.89 -8.61 -5.39
CA ALA A 61 7.81 -9.71 -6.35
C ALA A 61 6.52 -9.68 -7.16
N GLU A 62 5.37 -9.46 -6.50
CA GLU A 62 4.08 -9.32 -7.17
C GLU A 62 4.10 -8.17 -8.20
N SER A 63 4.64 -7.02 -7.81
CA SER A 63 4.76 -5.87 -8.71
C SER A 63 5.66 -6.15 -9.93
N LEU A 64 6.80 -6.81 -9.72
CA LEU A 64 7.75 -7.15 -10.78
C LEU A 64 7.15 -8.13 -11.80
N ASN A 65 6.29 -9.03 -11.34
CA ASN A 65 5.76 -10.13 -12.15
C ASN A 65 4.33 -9.85 -12.69
N GLY A 66 3.93 -8.58 -12.73
CA GLY A 66 2.70 -8.15 -13.40
C GLY A 66 1.49 -8.03 -12.48
N GLY A 67 1.70 -8.02 -11.16
CA GLY A 67 0.68 -7.81 -10.14
C GLY A 67 -0.06 -9.07 -9.74
N ILE A 68 -0.90 -8.94 -8.69
CA ILE A 68 -1.63 -10.06 -8.06
C ILE A 68 -2.60 -10.78 -8.99
N GLY A 69 -3.01 -10.15 -10.09
CA GLY A 69 -3.86 -10.78 -11.10
C GLY A 69 -3.11 -11.71 -12.06
N LYS A 70 -1.77 -11.67 -12.09
CA LYS A 70 -0.94 -12.48 -12.96
C LYS A 70 0.05 -13.37 -12.22
N TYR A 71 0.42 -12.97 -11.01
CA TYR A 71 1.42 -13.63 -10.22
C TYR A 71 0.96 -13.77 -8.76
N GLN A 72 1.20 -14.94 -8.20
CA GLN A 72 1.02 -15.26 -6.79
C GLN A 72 2.32 -15.83 -6.24
N ALA A 73 2.83 -15.20 -5.19
CA ALA A 73 3.98 -15.71 -4.45
C ALA A 73 3.60 -17.00 -3.70
N GLN A 74 4.59 -17.77 -3.31
CA GLN A 74 4.43 -18.98 -2.51
C GLN A 74 3.73 -18.68 -1.17
N SER A 75 2.94 -19.63 -0.69
CA SER A 75 2.12 -19.48 0.53
C SER A 75 2.90 -19.09 1.77
N CYS A 76 4.18 -19.45 1.87
CA CYS A 76 5.05 -19.01 2.96
C CYS A 76 5.15 -17.48 3.07
N MET A 77 4.93 -16.73 2.00
CA MET A 77 5.02 -15.27 1.99
C MET A 77 3.75 -14.54 2.45
N TYR A 78 2.76 -15.26 2.99
CA TYR A 78 1.47 -14.66 3.39
C TYR A 78 1.23 -14.64 4.90
N SER A 79 2.06 -15.28 5.71
CA SER A 79 1.95 -15.19 7.17
C SER A 79 3.32 -15.09 7.83
N HIS A 80 3.37 -14.43 8.99
CA HIS A 80 4.60 -14.31 9.76
C HIS A 80 5.18 -15.67 10.19
N GLN A 81 4.31 -16.61 10.52
CA GLN A 81 4.75 -17.95 10.96
C GLN A 81 5.36 -18.75 9.81
N SER A 82 4.72 -18.70 8.62
CA SER A 82 5.18 -19.42 7.43
C SER A 82 6.37 -18.76 6.74
N SER A 83 6.57 -17.45 6.92
CA SER A 83 7.64 -16.71 6.24
C SER A 83 9.05 -17.21 6.57
N LYS A 84 9.22 -17.86 7.71
CA LYS A 84 10.48 -18.52 8.10
C LYS A 84 10.90 -19.61 7.11
N ALA A 85 9.96 -20.30 6.47
CA ALA A 85 10.25 -21.33 5.49
C ALA A 85 10.82 -20.76 4.18
N CYS A 86 10.59 -19.48 3.92
CA CYS A 86 11.12 -18.76 2.77
C CYS A 86 12.28 -17.83 3.12
N LEU A 87 12.67 -17.76 4.38
CA LEU A 87 13.78 -16.94 4.84
C LEU A 87 15.09 -17.68 4.56
N ALA A 88 15.91 -17.14 3.68
CA ALA A 88 17.17 -17.74 3.28
C ALA A 88 18.35 -17.24 4.12
N ASN A 89 18.33 -15.96 4.55
CA ASN A 89 19.41 -15.34 5.31
C ASN A 89 18.91 -14.13 6.12
N GLU A 90 19.49 -13.89 7.30
CA GLU A 90 19.21 -12.75 8.18
C GLU A 90 20.41 -11.79 8.32
N GLU A 91 21.50 -12.04 7.63
CA GLU A 91 22.67 -11.15 7.67
C GLU A 91 22.38 -9.85 6.91
N ASN A 92 22.59 -8.71 7.58
CA ASN A 92 22.38 -7.37 7.04
C ASN A 92 20.94 -7.13 6.53
N GLY A 93 19.95 -7.75 7.16
CA GLY A 93 18.55 -7.68 6.78
C GLY A 93 17.92 -9.06 6.63
N PHE A 94 16.84 -9.12 5.86
CA PHE A 94 16.09 -10.36 5.64
C PHE A 94 16.10 -10.72 4.16
N THR A 95 16.73 -11.82 3.80
CA THR A 95 16.72 -12.35 2.44
C THR A 95 15.68 -13.44 2.32
N TYR A 96 14.67 -13.23 1.50
CA TYR A 96 13.63 -14.20 1.20
C TYR A 96 13.84 -14.80 -0.17
N ARG A 97 13.73 -16.12 -0.24
CA ARG A 97 13.77 -16.89 -1.46
C ARG A 97 12.52 -17.76 -1.55
N PHE A 98 11.73 -17.59 -2.58
CA PHE A 98 10.44 -18.22 -2.74
C PHE A 98 10.07 -18.42 -4.20
N PHE A 99 9.20 -19.37 -4.42
CA PHE A 99 8.62 -19.63 -5.72
C PHE A 99 7.37 -18.79 -5.97
N GLY A 100 6.93 -18.76 -7.22
CA GLY A 100 5.69 -18.15 -7.62
C GLY A 100 5.22 -18.62 -8.98
N GLY A 101 3.97 -18.31 -9.28
CA GLY A 101 3.33 -18.74 -10.53
C GLY A 101 2.02 -17.99 -10.77
N ALA A 102 1.21 -18.50 -11.67
CA ALA A 102 -0.13 -17.98 -11.89
C ALA A 102 -0.98 -18.06 -10.62
N PRO A 103 -1.96 -17.16 -10.41
CA PRO A 103 -2.84 -17.22 -9.25
C PRO A 103 -3.47 -18.62 -9.07
N GLY A 104 -3.37 -19.17 -7.86
CA GLY A 104 -3.85 -20.48 -7.53
C GLY A 104 -2.91 -21.65 -7.86
N TRP A 105 -1.71 -21.42 -8.36
CA TRP A 105 -0.78 -22.45 -8.79
C TRP A 105 -0.49 -23.53 -7.74
N GLU A 106 -0.31 -23.17 -6.46
CA GLU A 106 -0.08 -24.14 -5.38
C GLU A 106 -1.31 -25.02 -5.12
N VAL A 107 -2.49 -24.39 -5.07
CA VAL A 107 -3.78 -25.10 -4.83
C VAL A 107 -4.07 -26.07 -5.98
N LEU A 108 -3.77 -25.67 -7.20
CA LEU A 108 -3.93 -26.46 -8.41
C LEU A 108 -2.78 -27.47 -8.62
N LYS A 109 -1.79 -27.50 -7.70
CA LYS A 109 -0.60 -28.35 -7.78
C LYS A 109 0.17 -28.18 -9.09
N GLN A 110 0.18 -26.99 -9.63
CA GLN A 110 0.98 -26.64 -10.81
C GLN A 110 2.43 -26.35 -10.40
N PRO A 111 3.41 -26.62 -11.27
CA PRO A 111 4.79 -26.27 -10.99
C PRO A 111 4.94 -24.73 -10.93
N PRO A 112 5.84 -24.23 -10.09
CA PRO A 112 6.17 -22.80 -10.08
C PRO A 112 6.81 -22.42 -11.42
N THR A 113 6.49 -21.21 -11.87
CA THR A 113 7.07 -20.67 -13.12
C THR A 113 8.22 -19.70 -12.85
N LEU A 114 8.29 -19.17 -11.63
CA LEU A 114 9.29 -18.20 -11.22
C LEU A 114 9.85 -18.53 -9.83
N GLU A 115 11.11 -18.19 -9.64
CA GLU A 115 11.79 -18.11 -8.36
C GLU A 115 12.24 -16.67 -8.14
N THR A 116 11.97 -16.13 -6.97
CA THR A 116 12.36 -14.77 -6.60
C THR A 116 13.20 -14.78 -5.35
N GLU A 117 14.29 -14.03 -5.36
CA GLU A 117 15.14 -13.81 -4.20
C GLU A 117 15.32 -12.31 -3.97
N ILE A 118 14.89 -11.83 -2.81
CA ILE A 118 14.87 -10.42 -2.45
C ILE A 118 15.45 -10.25 -1.06
N ARG A 119 16.38 -9.32 -0.92
CA ARG A 119 16.89 -8.84 0.37
C ARG A 119 16.18 -7.56 0.76
N VAL A 120 15.69 -7.50 2.00
CA VAL A 120 15.09 -6.32 2.62
C VAL A 120 15.94 -5.90 3.80
N TYR A 121 16.43 -4.68 3.77
CA TYR A 121 17.27 -4.14 4.84
C TYR A 121 16.44 -3.70 6.04
N SER A 122 16.95 -3.98 7.25
CA SER A 122 16.22 -3.74 8.50
C SER A 122 16.25 -2.28 8.98
N GLU A 123 17.17 -1.48 8.45
CA GLU A 123 17.38 -0.11 8.93
C GLU A 123 16.49 0.90 8.20
N GLY A 124 15.39 1.31 8.85
CA GLY A 124 14.69 2.58 8.70
C GLY A 124 14.18 3.01 7.32
N LYS A 125 14.71 2.44 6.25
CA LYS A 125 14.28 2.65 4.87
C LYS A 125 13.98 1.30 4.27
N THR A 126 12.75 1.12 3.83
CA THR A 126 12.28 -0.09 3.14
C THR A 126 12.99 -0.18 1.78
N GLN A 127 14.27 -0.48 1.79
CA GLN A 127 15.02 -0.74 0.57
C GLN A 127 15.05 -2.24 0.35
N ALA A 128 14.59 -2.66 -0.81
CA ALA A 128 14.72 -4.04 -1.25
C ALA A 128 15.66 -4.11 -2.43
N GLU A 129 16.60 -5.02 -2.30
CA GLU A 129 17.49 -5.42 -3.37
C GLU A 129 16.95 -6.68 -4.03
N LEU A 130 16.72 -6.62 -5.33
CA LEU A 130 16.38 -7.80 -6.12
C LEU A 130 17.67 -8.56 -6.43
N ILE A 131 17.81 -9.76 -5.86
CA ILE A 131 18.95 -10.64 -6.09
C ILE A 131 18.69 -11.53 -7.32
N TYR A 132 17.48 -12.09 -7.40
CA TYR A 132 17.08 -12.95 -8.51
C TYR A 132 15.58 -12.87 -8.77
N ASN A 133 15.20 -12.93 -10.03
CA ASN A 133 13.81 -13.15 -10.45
C ASN A 133 13.82 -13.80 -11.84
N GLY A 134 13.51 -15.08 -11.90
CA GLY A 134 13.62 -15.85 -13.12
C GLY A 134 13.10 -17.27 -12.98
N PHE A 135 13.47 -18.15 -13.90
CA PHE A 135 13.10 -19.57 -13.83
C PHE A 135 13.64 -20.22 -12.54
N PRO A 136 12.90 -21.20 -11.97
CA PRO A 136 13.37 -21.97 -10.82
C PRO A 136 14.75 -22.60 -11.07
N ARG A 137 15.65 -22.45 -10.07
CA ARG A 137 17.03 -22.96 -10.09
C ARG A 137 17.16 -24.25 -9.30
#